data_8043d9f2f96097384effcb5618d7eb25
#
_entry.id   8043d9f2f96097384effcb5618d7eb25
#
_cell.length_a   1.000
_cell.length_b   1.000
_cell.length_c   1.000
_cell.angle_alpha   90.00
_cell.angle_beta   90.00
_cell.angle_gamma   90.00
#
_symmetry.space_group_name_H-M   'P 1'
#
loop_
_entity.id
_entity.type
_entity.pdbx_description
1 polymer ?
#
loop_
_entity_poly.entity_id
_entity_poly.type
_entity_poly.pdbx_seq_one_letter_code
_entity_poly.pdbx_strand_id
1 'polypeptide(L)' 'MLNIEQIIEIADNQVFEHQGQHLNDLRRAILEGTLQGRSYADIATEQHHSEKYIKDSASKLWKSLSQAVGKKV' A
#
# COMPACT_ATOMS: atom_id res chain seq x y z
N MET A 1 2.28 20.19 -6.15
CA MET A 1 2.23 18.80 -6.61
C MET A 1 2.62 17.86 -5.46
N LEU A 2 1.89 16.79 -5.31
CA LEU A 2 2.17 15.83 -4.26
C LEU A 2 3.34 14.93 -4.67
N ASN A 3 4.22 14.64 -3.73
CA ASN A 3 5.26 13.64 -3.95
C ASN A 3 4.78 12.29 -3.41
N ILE A 4 5.56 11.24 -3.66
CA ILE A 4 5.18 9.88 -3.26
C ILE A 4 4.99 9.78 -1.75
N GLU A 5 5.86 10.41 -0.97
CA GLU A 5 5.73 10.36 0.48
C GLU A 5 4.43 10.97 0.98
N GLN A 6 4.02 12.08 0.36
CA GLN A 6 2.75 12.72 0.72
C GLN A 6 1.56 11.85 0.36
N ILE A 7 1.63 11.18 -0.78
CA ILE A 7 0.55 10.26 -1.20
C ILE A 7 0.45 9.10 -0.22
N ILE A 8 1.58 8.55 0.20
CA ILE A 8 1.61 7.45 1.16
C ILE A 8 1.02 7.90 2.49
N GLU A 9 1.38 9.10 2.96
CA GLU A 9 0.82 9.62 4.21
C GLU A 9 -0.69 9.79 4.13
N ILE A 10 -1.18 10.32 3.02
CA ILE A 10 -2.62 10.49 2.85
C ILE A 10 -3.31 9.13 2.87
N ALA A 11 -2.77 8.15 2.17
CA ALA A 11 -3.33 6.81 2.14
C ALA A 11 -3.29 6.17 3.53
N ASP A 12 -2.18 6.33 4.24
CA ASP A 12 -2.03 5.78 5.59
C ASP A 12 -3.07 6.39 6.54
N ASN A 13 -3.26 7.71 6.47
CA ASN A 13 -4.24 8.38 7.30
C ASN A 13 -5.66 7.92 7.01
N GLN A 14 -5.99 7.71 5.73
CA GLN A 14 -7.30 7.20 5.36
C GLN A 14 -7.54 5.80 5.92
N VAL A 15 -6.54 4.93 5.82
CA VAL A 15 -6.65 3.59 6.36
C VAL A 15 -6.76 3.64 7.88
N PHE A 16 -5.98 4.50 8.53
CA PHE A 16 -6.03 4.64 9.98
C PHE A 16 -7.41 5.10 10.45
N GLU A 17 -7.99 6.08 9.77
CA GLU A 17 -9.31 6.59 10.15
C GLU A 17 -10.40 5.54 9.97
N HIS A 18 -10.24 4.69 8.97
CA HIS A 18 -11.24 3.67 8.67
C HIS A 18 -11.09 2.43 9.54
N GLN A 19 -9.85 1.98 9.78
CA GLN A 19 -9.59 0.70 10.43
C GLN A 19 -8.94 0.83 11.80
N GLY A 20 -8.50 2.03 12.17
CA GLY A 20 -7.83 2.23 13.45
C GLY A 20 -6.38 1.77 13.48
N GLN A 21 -5.82 1.41 12.34
CA GLN A 21 -4.44 0.94 12.24
C GLN A 21 -3.74 1.58 11.06
N HIS A 22 -2.49 1.95 11.27
CA HIS A 22 -1.65 2.45 10.18
C HIS A 22 -1.18 1.30 9.31
N LEU A 23 -0.74 1.64 8.10
CA LEU A 23 -0.10 0.65 7.22
C LEU A 23 1.17 0.15 7.88
N ASN A 24 1.42 -1.16 7.79
CA ASN A 24 2.68 -1.69 8.28
C ASN A 24 3.79 -1.40 7.27
N ASP A 25 5.03 -1.70 7.66
CA ASP A 25 6.18 -1.38 6.83
C ASP A 25 6.11 -2.05 5.47
N LEU A 26 5.68 -3.30 5.42
CA LEU A 26 5.59 -4.03 4.17
C LEU A 26 4.57 -3.40 3.23
N ARG A 27 3.40 -3.05 3.76
CA ARG A 27 2.36 -2.44 2.93
C ARG A 27 2.76 -1.07 2.44
N ARG A 28 3.46 -0.30 3.27
CA ARG A 28 4.00 0.98 2.83
C ARG A 28 5.00 0.79 1.70
N ALA A 29 5.86 -0.23 1.81
CA ALA A 29 6.84 -0.53 0.77
C ALA A 29 6.16 -0.93 -0.54
N ILE A 30 5.09 -1.73 -0.46
CA ILE A 30 4.35 -2.14 -1.64
C ILE A 30 3.70 -0.92 -2.30
N LEU A 31 3.08 -0.04 -1.51
CA LEU A 31 2.45 1.15 -2.05
C LEU A 31 3.49 2.05 -2.71
N GLU A 32 4.62 2.28 -2.04
CA GLU A 32 5.68 3.09 -2.58
C GLU A 32 6.23 2.52 -3.88
N GLY A 33 6.51 1.22 -3.89
CA GLY A 33 7.04 0.57 -5.10
C GLY A 33 6.06 0.68 -6.26
N THR A 34 4.77 0.48 -5.99
CA THR A 34 3.75 0.59 -7.02
C THR A 34 3.69 2.00 -7.58
N LEU A 35 3.76 3.01 -6.73
CA LEU A 35 3.74 4.40 -7.17
C LEU A 35 4.99 4.76 -7.98
N GLN A 36 6.09 4.06 -7.73
CA GLN A 36 7.32 4.25 -8.49
C GLN A 36 7.35 3.46 -9.79
N GLY A 37 6.32 2.67 -10.05
CA GLY A 37 6.25 1.89 -11.27
C GLY A 37 6.97 0.55 -11.20
N ARG A 38 7.26 0.06 -10.01
CA ARG A 38 7.95 -1.22 -9.84
C ARG A 38 6.96 -2.37 -9.89
N SER A 39 7.43 -3.51 -10.39
CA SER A 39 6.61 -4.72 -10.41
C SER A 39 6.60 -5.39 -9.04
N TYR A 40 5.65 -6.29 -8.81
CA TYR A 40 5.62 -7.05 -7.57
C TYR A 40 6.87 -7.93 -7.42
N ALA A 41 7.40 -8.44 -8.53
CA ALA A 41 8.63 -9.22 -8.49
C ALA A 41 9.78 -8.37 -7.98
N ASP A 42 9.88 -7.12 -8.43
CA ASP A 42 10.92 -6.20 -7.97
C ASP A 42 10.76 -5.90 -6.48
N ILE A 43 9.53 -5.63 -6.05
CA ILE A 43 9.25 -5.34 -4.65
C ILE A 43 9.59 -6.55 -3.78
N ALA A 44 9.23 -7.75 -4.27
CA ALA A 44 9.51 -8.98 -3.53
C ALA A 44 11.02 -9.16 -3.32
N THR A 45 11.80 -8.92 -4.36
CA THR A 45 13.25 -9.02 -4.27
C THR A 45 13.80 -8.02 -3.24
N GLU A 46 13.34 -6.79 -3.28
CA GLU A 46 13.81 -5.76 -2.38
C GLU A 46 13.43 -6.03 -0.93
N GLN A 47 12.26 -6.60 -0.71
CA GLN A 47 11.75 -6.86 0.63
C GLN A 47 12.09 -8.25 1.13
N HIS A 48 12.79 -9.04 0.35
CA HIS A 48 13.19 -10.41 0.71
C HIS A 48 12.00 -11.32 0.98
N HIS A 49 10.95 -11.18 0.17
CA HIS A 49 9.76 -12.03 0.25
C HIS A 49 9.49 -12.66 -1.10
N SER A 50 8.63 -13.69 -1.11
CA SER A 50 8.22 -14.28 -2.38
C SER A 50 7.25 -13.35 -3.09
N GLU A 51 7.19 -13.47 -4.42
CA GLU A 51 6.26 -12.67 -5.21
C GLU A 51 4.81 -12.96 -4.80
N LYS A 52 4.51 -14.22 -4.51
CA LYS A 52 3.16 -14.59 -4.07
C LYS A 52 2.78 -13.86 -2.78
N TYR A 53 3.72 -13.81 -1.84
CA TYR A 53 3.46 -13.13 -0.56
C TYR A 53 3.21 -11.64 -0.80
N ILE A 54 3.98 -11.02 -1.69
CA ILE A 54 3.79 -9.62 -2.02
C ILE A 54 2.42 -9.41 -2.69
N LYS A 55 2.03 -10.29 -3.61
CA LYS A 55 0.73 -10.19 -4.27
C LYS A 55 -0.41 -10.31 -3.26
N ASP A 56 -0.31 -11.24 -2.33
CA ASP A 56 -1.33 -11.41 -1.29
C ASP A 56 -1.43 -10.18 -0.40
N SER A 57 -0.28 -9.65 0.01
CA SER A 57 -0.25 -8.44 0.83
C SER A 57 -0.78 -7.23 0.08
N ALA A 58 -0.43 -7.10 -1.20
CA ALA A 58 -0.92 -6.01 -2.04
C ALA A 58 -2.43 -6.09 -2.21
N SER A 59 -2.96 -7.30 -2.38
CA SER A 59 -4.40 -7.48 -2.50
C SER A 59 -5.13 -6.96 -1.26
N LYS A 60 -4.60 -7.28 -0.09
CA LYS A 60 -5.17 -6.79 1.16
C LYS A 60 -5.03 -5.28 1.29
N LEU A 61 -3.90 -4.74 0.86
CA LEU A 61 -3.66 -3.30 0.87
C LEU A 61 -4.67 -2.57 0.00
N TRP A 62 -4.84 -3.02 -1.25
CA TRP A 62 -5.77 -2.37 -2.17
C TRP A 62 -7.20 -2.46 -1.67
N LYS A 63 -7.56 -3.58 -1.07
CA LYS A 63 -8.88 -3.74 -0.49
C LYS A 63 -9.10 -2.76 0.65
N SER A 64 -8.12 -2.60 1.54
CA SER A 64 -8.20 -1.65 2.64
C SER A 64 -8.34 -0.22 2.14
N LEU A 65 -7.54 0.15 1.14
CA LEU A 65 -7.60 1.49 0.59
C LEU A 65 -8.94 1.74 -0.10
N SER A 66 -9.43 0.76 -0.83
CA SER A 66 -10.71 0.88 -1.51
C SER A 66 -11.83 1.11 -0.50
N GLN A 67 -11.83 0.37 0.59
CA GLN A 67 -12.84 0.53 1.63
C GLN A 67 -12.73 1.89 2.34
N ALA A 68 -11.52 2.36 2.54
CA ALA A 68 -11.30 3.63 3.25
C ALA A 68 -11.67 4.84 2.40
N VAL A 69 -11.47 4.77 1.10
CA VAL A 69 -11.63 5.92 0.20
C VAL A 69 -12.91 5.83 -0.61
N GLY A 70 -13.33 4.63 -0.97
CA GLY A 70 -14.38 4.41 -1.97
C GLY A 70 -15.78 4.34 -1.45
N LYS A 71 -15.98 4.56 -0.22
CA LYS A 71 -17.36 4.48 0.23
C LYS A 71 -18.18 5.63 -0.30
N LYS A 72 -18.40 5.79 -0.64
CA LYS A 72 -19.10 6.55 -1.09
C LYS A 72 -19.85 6.71 -1.46
N VAL A 73 -19.91 6.86 -1.67
CA VAL A 73 -20.54 7.20 -2.05
C VAL A 73 -21.37 7.20 -2.44
#